data_38372d7028c81b7e49b14a09c95d5811
#
_entry.id   38372d7028c81b7e49b14a09c95d5811
#
_cell.length_a   1.000
_cell.length_b   1.000
_cell.length_c   1.000
_cell.angle_alpha   90.00
_cell.angle_beta   90.00
_cell.angle_gamma   90.00
#
_symmetry.space_group_name_H-M   'P 1'
#
loop_
_entity.id
_entity.type
_entity.pdbx_description
1 polymer ?
#
loop_
_entity_poly.entity_id
_entity_poly.type
_entity_poly.pdbx_seq_one_letter_code
_entity_poly.pdbx_strand_id
1 'polypeptide(L)'
;AVAQVFARAIPIQRIFHLSEWTRIWSTYSLFDPGYSDRRSFGYNIDVGNGFTTLIPATLFAFGMTFELVPPRVLGVIGIIIFWQMFYGTSVYFFQFFNNGRQKGHSVRDVLLFVGVSNVLWFIFPLWGLCSSIELVMDGSYSVFR
;
A
#
# COMPACT_ATOMS: atom_id res chain seq x y z
N ALA A 1 8.23 -23.68 3.84
CA ALA A 1 8.58 -22.95 2.57
C ALA A 1 8.45 -21.44 2.74
N VAL A 2 7.33 -20.91 3.26
CA VAL A 2 7.07 -19.46 3.37
C VAL A 2 8.01 -18.78 4.37
N ALA A 3 8.22 -19.36 5.56
CA ALA A 3 9.16 -18.83 6.56
C ALA A 3 10.59 -18.70 6.01
N GLN A 4 11.00 -19.55 5.08
CA GLN A 4 12.32 -19.53 4.47
C GLN A 4 12.51 -18.33 3.49
N VAL A 5 11.45 -17.84 2.87
CA VAL A 5 11.54 -16.68 1.96
C VAL A 5 11.81 -15.39 2.73
N PHE A 6 11.14 -15.23 3.89
CA PHE A 6 11.30 -14.03 4.73
C PHE A 6 12.51 -14.09 5.68
N ALA A 7 13.01 -15.30 5.98
CA ALA A 7 14.20 -15.48 6.84
C ALA A 7 15.52 -15.49 6.05
N ARG A 8 15.48 -15.36 4.72
CA ARG A 8 16.68 -15.39 3.89
C ARG A 8 17.42 -14.05 3.96
N ALA A 9 18.70 -14.09 4.31
CA ALA A 9 19.56 -12.94 4.17
C ALA A 9 19.78 -12.61 2.68
N ILE A 10 19.45 -11.38 2.28
CA ILE A 10 19.62 -10.88 0.94
C ILE A 10 20.76 -9.85 0.97
N PRO A 11 21.83 -10.01 0.17
CA PRO A 11 22.86 -8.98 0.04
C PRO A 11 22.23 -7.65 -0.38
N ILE A 12 22.70 -6.54 0.20
CA ILE A 12 22.14 -5.21 -0.05
C ILE A 12 22.15 -4.83 -1.55
N GLN A 13 23.14 -5.32 -2.29
CA GLN A 13 23.25 -5.08 -3.72
C GLN A 13 22.09 -5.72 -4.52
N ARG A 14 21.45 -6.75 -3.97
CA ARG A 14 20.31 -7.43 -4.61
C ARG A 14 18.96 -6.83 -4.26
N ILE A 15 18.89 -5.87 -3.33
CA ILE A 15 17.64 -5.27 -2.89
C ILE A 15 16.89 -4.56 -4.04
N PHE A 16 17.61 -4.06 -5.04
CA PHE A 16 17.04 -3.42 -6.22
C PHE A 16 16.77 -4.38 -7.39
N HIS A 17 17.07 -5.67 -7.24
CA HIS A 17 16.78 -6.64 -8.29
C HIS A 17 15.29 -6.99 -8.30
N LEU A 18 14.67 -6.82 -9.47
CA LEU A 18 13.25 -7.12 -9.67
C LEU A 18 12.88 -8.54 -9.24
N SER A 19 13.80 -9.51 -9.41
CA SER A 19 13.59 -10.90 -9.02
C SER A 19 13.34 -11.09 -7.50
N GLU A 20 13.92 -10.25 -6.65
CA GLU A 20 13.69 -10.37 -5.20
C GLU A 20 12.30 -9.81 -4.84
N TRP A 21 11.89 -8.72 -5.45
CA TRP A 21 10.53 -8.17 -5.29
C TRP A 21 9.46 -9.11 -5.83
N THR A 22 9.66 -9.66 -7.03
CA THR A 22 8.75 -10.65 -7.62
C THR A 22 8.58 -11.88 -6.71
N ARG A 23 9.64 -12.30 -6.02
CA ARG A 23 9.58 -13.41 -5.07
C ARG A 23 8.71 -13.10 -3.87
N ILE A 24 8.77 -11.87 -3.32
CA ILE A 24 7.92 -11.44 -2.21
C ILE A 24 6.45 -11.55 -2.63
N TRP A 25 6.09 -10.97 -3.77
CA TRP A 25 4.72 -11.00 -4.29
C TRP A 25 4.23 -12.41 -4.63
N SER A 26 5.05 -13.23 -5.28
CA SER A 26 4.67 -14.62 -5.56
C SER A 26 4.52 -15.46 -4.29
N THR A 27 5.24 -15.13 -3.22
CA THR A 27 5.04 -15.78 -1.93
C THR A 27 3.74 -15.33 -1.26
N TYR A 28 3.41 -14.03 -1.36
CA TYR A 28 2.15 -13.51 -0.86
C TYR A 28 0.94 -14.15 -1.55
N SER A 29 1.01 -14.41 -2.85
CA SER A 29 -0.04 -15.09 -3.60
C SER A 29 -0.35 -16.53 -3.14
N LEU A 30 0.54 -17.15 -2.36
CA LEU A 30 0.28 -18.45 -1.71
C LEU A 30 -0.72 -18.31 -0.55
N PHE A 31 -0.79 -17.14 0.08
CA PHE A 31 -1.77 -16.86 1.14
C PHE A 31 -3.06 -16.28 0.59
N ASP A 32 -2.95 -15.48 -0.46
CA ASP A 32 -4.09 -14.92 -1.16
C ASP A 32 -3.99 -15.17 -2.67
N PRO A 33 -4.60 -16.29 -3.16
CA PRO A 33 -4.63 -16.61 -4.58
C PRO A 33 -5.25 -15.50 -5.45
N GLY A 34 -6.00 -14.57 -4.85
CA GLY A 34 -6.57 -13.43 -5.54
C GLY A 34 -5.52 -12.54 -6.21
N TYR A 35 -4.28 -12.50 -5.71
CA TYR A 35 -3.19 -11.75 -6.33
C TYR A 35 -2.57 -12.43 -7.56
N SER A 36 -2.83 -13.70 -7.79
CA SER A 36 -2.46 -14.42 -9.01
C SER A 36 -3.61 -14.58 -10.01
N ASP A 37 -4.85 -14.42 -9.55
CA ASP A 37 -6.03 -14.47 -10.41
C ASP A 37 -6.30 -13.10 -11.06
N ARG A 38 -6.02 -12.99 -12.35
CA ARG A 38 -6.22 -11.76 -13.16
C ARG A 38 -7.67 -11.29 -13.22
N ARG A 39 -8.64 -12.08 -12.80
CA ARG A 39 -10.07 -11.73 -12.72
C ARG A 39 -10.45 -11.18 -11.35
N SER A 40 -9.57 -11.31 -10.36
CA SER A 40 -9.86 -10.85 -9.02
C SER A 40 -9.76 -9.34 -8.87
N PHE A 41 -10.51 -8.79 -7.92
CA PHE A 41 -10.38 -7.38 -7.54
C PHE A 41 -8.96 -7.06 -7.04
N GLY A 42 -8.36 -7.93 -6.18
CA GLY A 42 -7.03 -7.71 -5.63
C GLY A 42 -5.96 -7.53 -6.71
N TYR A 43 -5.94 -8.41 -7.72
CA TYR A 43 -5.01 -8.27 -8.84
C TYR A 43 -5.24 -6.97 -9.63
N ASN A 44 -6.48 -6.70 -9.98
CA ASN A 44 -6.80 -5.54 -10.84
C ASN A 44 -6.57 -4.21 -10.10
N ILE A 45 -6.84 -4.14 -8.79
CA ILE A 45 -6.58 -2.92 -8.01
C ILE A 45 -5.09 -2.65 -7.88
N ASP A 46 -4.25 -3.67 -7.67
CA ASP A 46 -2.80 -3.52 -7.58
C ASP A 46 -2.20 -3.02 -8.90
N VAL A 47 -2.59 -3.65 -10.00
CA VAL A 47 -2.14 -3.22 -11.34
C VAL A 47 -2.64 -1.80 -11.63
N GLY A 48 -3.91 -1.51 -11.33
CA GLY A 48 -4.50 -0.18 -11.50
C GLY A 48 -3.78 0.87 -10.67
N ASN A 49 -3.47 0.58 -9.40
CA ASN A 49 -2.73 1.49 -8.52
C ASN A 49 -1.33 1.78 -9.05
N GLY A 50 -0.64 0.79 -9.64
CA GLY A 50 0.66 0.99 -10.26
C GLY A 50 0.64 2.07 -11.35
N PHE A 51 -0.46 2.18 -12.09
CA PHE A 51 -0.61 3.19 -13.14
C PHE A 51 -1.22 4.51 -12.64
N THR A 52 -2.23 4.46 -11.78
CA THR A 52 -3.00 5.64 -11.38
C THR A 52 -2.42 6.37 -10.17
N THR A 53 -1.75 5.67 -9.27
CA THR A 53 -1.26 6.24 -8.00
C THR A 53 0.19 6.69 -8.09
N LEU A 54 1.01 6.07 -8.96
CA LEU A 54 2.45 6.36 -9.02
C LEU A 54 2.75 7.83 -9.32
N ILE A 55 2.11 8.40 -10.34
CA ILE A 55 2.34 9.80 -10.75
C ILE A 55 1.88 10.77 -9.67
N PRO A 56 0.62 10.71 -9.17
CA PRO A 56 0.18 11.61 -8.10
C PRO A 56 0.98 11.45 -6.80
N ALA A 57 1.36 10.23 -6.42
CA ALA A 57 2.18 10.00 -5.22
C ALA A 57 3.59 10.61 -5.37
N THR A 58 4.19 10.50 -6.55
CA THR A 58 5.47 11.14 -6.86
C THR A 58 5.33 12.67 -6.79
N LEU A 59 4.30 13.24 -7.40
CA LEU A 59 4.02 14.69 -7.33
C LEU A 59 3.78 15.14 -5.89
N PHE A 60 3.07 14.35 -5.07
CA PHE A 60 2.85 14.65 -3.66
C PHE A 60 4.17 14.64 -2.89
N ALA A 61 5.01 13.61 -3.06
CA ALA A 61 6.31 13.51 -2.40
C ALA A 61 7.25 14.68 -2.76
N PHE A 62 7.38 15.00 -4.03
CA PHE A 62 8.19 16.13 -4.48
C PHE A 62 7.59 17.48 -4.05
N GLY A 63 6.27 17.64 -4.17
CA GLY A 63 5.56 18.84 -3.75
C GLY A 63 5.75 19.12 -2.26
N MET A 64 5.67 18.10 -1.43
CA MET A 64 5.91 18.19 0.01
C MET A 64 7.37 18.51 0.34
N THR A 65 8.32 17.83 -0.35
CA THR A 65 9.75 17.96 -0.03
C THR A 65 10.33 19.30 -0.44
N PHE A 66 9.91 19.83 -1.58
CA PHE A 66 10.49 21.03 -2.18
C PHE A 66 9.54 22.23 -2.16
N GLU A 67 8.34 22.07 -1.58
CA GLU A 67 7.30 23.11 -1.49
C GLU A 67 6.96 23.74 -2.87
N LEU A 68 7.00 22.94 -3.95
CA LEU A 68 6.84 23.38 -5.33
C LEU A 68 5.38 23.64 -5.73
N VAL A 69 4.44 23.15 -4.95
CA VAL A 69 3.00 23.21 -5.25
C VAL A 69 2.31 23.99 -4.13
N PRO A 70 1.31 24.81 -4.41
CA PRO A 70 0.55 25.47 -3.33
C PRO A 70 0.03 24.45 -2.32
N PRO A 71 0.16 24.66 -0.98
CA PRO A 71 -0.18 23.66 0.04
C PRO A 71 -1.59 23.12 -0.11
N ARG A 72 -2.58 23.97 -0.40
CA ARG A 72 -3.97 23.54 -0.60
C ARG A 72 -4.15 22.61 -1.79
N VAL A 73 -3.44 22.86 -2.90
CA VAL A 73 -3.48 21.99 -4.08
C VAL A 73 -2.83 20.65 -3.76
N LEU A 74 -1.69 20.68 -3.08
CA LEU A 74 -1.02 19.45 -2.63
C LEU A 74 -1.90 18.65 -1.68
N GLY A 75 -2.59 19.31 -0.75
CA GLY A 75 -3.54 18.68 0.17
C GLY A 75 -4.69 17.99 -0.56
N VAL A 76 -5.27 18.62 -1.61
CA VAL A 76 -6.31 17.98 -2.42
C VAL A 76 -5.78 16.73 -3.12
N ILE A 77 -4.58 16.80 -3.71
CA ILE A 77 -3.93 15.63 -4.32
C ILE A 77 -3.74 14.52 -3.28
N GLY A 78 -3.25 14.87 -2.10
CA GLY A 78 -3.04 13.94 -1.00
C GLY A 78 -4.35 13.28 -0.51
N ILE A 79 -5.43 14.05 -0.35
CA ILE A 79 -6.75 13.50 0.03
C ILE A 79 -7.19 12.42 -0.97
N ILE A 80 -7.07 12.69 -2.27
CA ILE A 80 -7.47 11.73 -3.32
C ILE A 80 -6.63 10.45 -3.22
N ILE A 81 -5.30 10.58 -3.12
CA ILE A 81 -4.38 9.43 -3.09
C ILE A 81 -4.58 8.59 -1.83
N PHE A 82 -4.54 9.22 -0.67
CA PHE A 82 -4.60 8.51 0.60
C PHE A 82 -5.98 7.92 0.88
N TRP A 83 -7.05 8.60 0.45
CA TRP A 83 -8.39 8.02 0.48
C TRP A 83 -8.48 6.77 -0.40
N GLN A 84 -7.95 6.80 -1.63
CA GLN A 84 -7.94 5.65 -2.52
C GLN A 84 -7.20 4.46 -1.91
N MET A 85 -6.02 4.69 -1.30
CA MET A 85 -5.24 3.64 -0.65
C MET A 85 -5.97 3.05 0.55
N PHE A 86 -6.53 3.89 1.42
CA PHE A 86 -7.28 3.48 2.59
C PHE A 86 -8.54 2.69 2.21
N TYR A 87 -9.31 3.20 1.27
CA TYR A 87 -10.51 2.54 0.76
C TYR A 87 -10.19 1.21 0.09
N GLY A 88 -9.19 1.18 -0.78
CA GLY A 88 -8.75 -0.04 -1.45
C GLY A 88 -8.36 -1.15 -0.48
N THR A 89 -7.60 -0.81 0.56
CA THR A 89 -7.21 -1.75 1.61
C THR A 89 -8.41 -2.23 2.43
N SER A 90 -9.37 -1.34 2.73
CA SER A 90 -10.61 -1.70 3.42
C SER A 90 -11.42 -2.73 2.62
N VAL A 91 -11.60 -2.48 1.32
CA VAL A 91 -12.31 -3.40 0.42
C VAL A 91 -11.57 -4.72 0.26
N TYR A 92 -10.23 -4.67 0.21
CA TYR A 92 -9.40 -5.87 0.17
C TYR A 92 -9.66 -6.78 1.38
N PHE A 93 -9.60 -6.24 2.61
CA PHE A 93 -9.86 -7.03 3.82
C PHE A 93 -11.29 -7.57 3.84
N PHE A 94 -12.26 -6.75 3.47
CA PHE A 94 -13.64 -7.21 3.37
C PHE A 94 -13.74 -8.41 2.40
N GLN A 95 -13.16 -8.31 1.22
CA GLN A 95 -13.16 -9.37 0.23
C GLN A 95 -12.41 -10.62 0.72
N PHE A 96 -11.25 -10.45 1.35
CA PHE A 96 -10.44 -11.55 1.88
C PHE A 96 -11.24 -12.40 2.86
N PHE A 97 -11.90 -11.78 3.83
CA PHE A 97 -12.69 -12.48 4.83
C PHE A 97 -14.02 -12.99 4.28
N ASN A 98 -14.71 -12.21 3.46
CA ASN A 98 -15.99 -12.60 2.86
C ASN A 98 -15.85 -13.82 1.95
N ASN A 99 -14.76 -13.90 1.20
CA ASN A 99 -14.47 -15.05 0.33
C ASN A 99 -13.88 -16.25 1.11
N GLY A 100 -13.72 -16.13 2.43
CA GLY A 100 -13.20 -17.19 3.28
C GLY A 100 -11.76 -17.59 2.98
N ARG A 101 -10.94 -16.67 2.41
CA ARG A 101 -9.56 -16.95 2.01
C ARG A 101 -8.64 -17.25 3.19
N GLN A 102 -9.02 -16.84 4.41
CA GLN A 102 -8.33 -17.20 5.64
C GLN A 102 -8.48 -18.69 6.01
N LYS A 103 -9.48 -19.39 5.44
CA LYS A 103 -9.73 -20.80 5.75
C LYS A 103 -8.59 -21.66 5.21
N GLY A 104 -8.11 -22.60 6.05
CA GLY A 104 -6.99 -23.48 5.71
C GLY A 104 -5.62 -22.93 6.09
N HIS A 105 -5.52 -21.67 6.53
CA HIS A 105 -4.31 -21.07 7.07
C HIS A 105 -4.38 -20.96 8.60
N SER A 106 -3.22 -21.02 9.26
CA SER A 106 -3.18 -20.77 10.71
C SER A 106 -3.50 -19.28 10.99
N VAL A 107 -4.13 -19.01 12.12
CA VAL A 107 -4.42 -17.62 12.55
C VAL A 107 -3.13 -16.78 12.60
N ARG A 108 -2.03 -17.39 13.06
CA ARG A 108 -0.71 -16.75 13.11
C ARG A 108 -0.24 -16.32 11.72
N ASP A 109 -0.37 -17.19 10.73
CA ASP A 109 0.08 -16.89 9.35
C ASP A 109 -0.78 -15.80 8.73
N VAL A 110 -2.10 -15.83 8.92
CA VAL A 110 -3.00 -14.76 8.46
C VAL A 110 -2.63 -13.43 9.11
N LEU A 111 -2.40 -13.40 10.42
CA LEU A 111 -2.01 -12.17 11.11
C LEU A 111 -0.66 -11.64 10.64
N LEU A 112 0.34 -12.50 10.48
CA LEU A 112 1.70 -12.07 10.10
C LEU A 112 1.79 -11.67 8.63
N PHE A 113 1.25 -12.49 7.73
CA PHE A 113 1.47 -12.31 6.29
C PHE A 113 0.38 -11.47 5.61
N VAL A 114 -0.84 -11.47 6.13
CA VAL A 114 -1.93 -10.66 5.59
C VAL A 114 -2.19 -9.44 6.47
N GLY A 115 -2.30 -9.61 7.79
CA GLY A 115 -2.55 -8.53 8.73
C GLY A 115 -1.42 -7.51 8.75
N VAL A 116 -0.22 -7.92 9.18
CA VAL A 116 0.93 -7.00 9.36
C VAL A 116 1.35 -6.35 8.05
N SER A 117 1.39 -7.09 6.95
CA SER A 117 1.78 -6.52 5.66
C SER A 117 0.80 -5.46 5.14
N ASN A 118 -0.50 -5.60 5.43
CA ASN A 118 -1.52 -4.68 4.97
C ASN A 118 -1.89 -3.59 5.98
N VAL A 119 -1.58 -3.75 7.28
CA VAL A 119 -1.88 -2.72 8.28
C VAL A 119 -1.15 -1.41 8.00
N LEU A 120 0.03 -1.47 7.39
CA LEU A 120 0.77 -0.28 6.95
C LEU A 120 0.00 0.53 5.91
N TRP A 121 -0.75 -0.16 5.02
CA TRP A 121 -1.64 0.45 4.03
C TRP A 121 -2.96 0.99 4.62
N PHE A 122 -3.16 0.79 5.92
CA PHE A 122 -4.21 1.45 6.72
C PHE A 122 -3.67 2.67 7.45
N ILE A 123 -2.59 2.47 8.23
CA ILE A 123 -2.06 3.49 9.13
C ILE A 123 -1.47 4.67 8.37
N PHE A 124 -0.59 4.40 7.40
CA PHE A 124 0.06 5.48 6.64
C PHE A 124 -0.90 6.28 5.77
N PRO A 125 -1.84 5.67 5.01
CA PRO A 125 -2.83 6.44 4.29
C PRO A 125 -3.75 7.25 5.20
N LEU A 126 -4.15 6.72 6.35
CA LEU A 126 -4.97 7.48 7.30
C LEU A 126 -4.22 8.71 7.84
N TRP A 127 -2.95 8.53 8.20
CA TRP A 127 -2.11 9.65 8.61
C TRP A 127 -1.90 10.65 7.47
N GLY A 128 -1.57 10.18 6.27
CA GLY A 128 -1.44 11.03 5.09
C GLY A 128 -2.73 11.80 4.75
N LEU A 129 -3.90 11.16 4.95
CA LEU A 129 -5.20 11.81 4.77
C LEU A 129 -5.40 12.95 5.78
N CYS A 130 -5.11 12.72 7.07
CA CYS A 130 -5.19 13.77 8.10
C CYS A 130 -4.27 14.94 7.77
N SER A 131 -2.99 14.67 7.47
CA SER A 131 -2.02 15.71 7.11
C SER A 131 -2.43 16.48 5.84
N SER A 132 -3.06 15.78 4.88
CA SER A 132 -3.56 16.41 3.64
C SER A 132 -4.75 17.34 3.91
N ILE A 133 -5.64 16.96 4.84
CA ILE A 133 -6.75 17.82 5.29
C ILE A 133 -6.19 19.08 5.97
N GLU A 134 -5.18 18.92 6.84
CA GLU A 134 -4.52 20.06 7.50
C GLU A 134 -3.87 21.00 6.47
N LEU A 135 -3.19 20.48 5.44
CA LEU A 135 -2.65 21.30 4.33
C LEU A 135 -3.73 22.14 3.64
N VAL A 136 -4.94 21.55 3.45
CA VAL A 136 -6.05 22.30 2.84
C VAL A 136 -6.58 23.36 3.79
N MET A 137 -6.76 23.03 5.06
CA MET A 137 -7.33 23.94 6.06
C MET A 137 -6.41 25.11 6.37
N ASP A 138 -5.15 24.82 6.65
CA ASP A 138 -4.18 25.84 7.07
C ASP A 138 -3.58 26.61 5.87
N GLY A 139 -3.51 25.98 4.71
CA GLY A 139 -2.91 26.57 3.52
C GLY A 139 -1.40 26.81 3.66
N SER A 140 -0.74 26.06 4.54
CA SER A 140 0.69 26.16 4.82
C SER A 140 1.33 24.78 4.96
N TYR A 141 2.66 24.72 4.84
CA TYR A 141 3.44 23.49 5.05
C TYR A 141 3.78 23.23 6.52
N SER A 142 3.22 23.98 7.46
CA SER A 142 3.51 23.86 8.90
C SER A 142 3.21 22.47 9.46
N VAL A 143 2.26 21.74 8.85
CA VAL A 143 1.89 20.36 9.23
C VAL A 143 3.07 19.37 9.12
N PHE A 144 4.09 19.70 8.31
CA PHE A 144 5.28 18.84 8.13
C PHE A 144 6.52 19.36 8.88
N ARG A 145 6.40 20.41 9.65
CA ARG A 145 7.46 21.04 10.44
C ARG A 145 7.16 20.93 11.92
#